data_aa4d3d7e6cd3ac3df3b37f5d773a96d5
#
_entry.id   aa4d3d7e6cd3ac3df3b37f5d773a96d5
#
_cell.length_a   1.000
_cell.length_b   1.000
_cell.length_c   1.000
_cell.angle_alpha   90.00
_cell.angle_beta   90.00
_cell.angle_gamma   90.00
#
_symmetry.space_group_name_H-M   'P 1'
#
loop_
_entity.id
_entity.type
_entity.pdbx_description
1 polymer ?
#
loop_
_entity_poly.entity_id
_entity_poly.type
_entity_poly.pdbx_seq_one_letter_code
_entity_poly.pdbx_strand_id
1 'polypeptide(L)'
;MNEEKRRVVIIGGGITGLSAAYYLQKEMLEKKLDIEITLIEASNRLGGKIQTVKKDGFTIERGPDSFLERKVSAGQLAKDVGLESKLTNNATGTAHILLKGKLYPMPEGAVMGIPTKLTPFVTTGLFSPMGKMRAAADLIMPSSGNGEDQSLGSFFRRRLGDEVVENLIEPLLSGIYAGDIDKLSLQATFPQFQQVEQKYRSLILGMKQTTPKRPANQPKNKKGMFQTLTGGLQSLVDAVEDSLNDVKVQKAVKVDEIVKKDKYHYHVSLSNGKTLKADHVVITTPHFATACMLPHADYLAPLTEMDATSVATVAMAFDSSAIKHDIDGTGFVVSRNSDYTITACTWTHKKWPHTTPDGKILLRCYVGRAGEEAIVEQSDEEIKQVVLDDLNKIMDIHAEPDFTIVSRWKQAMPQYAVGHKKMLREINGRLAADMPGVYLAGSSFEGVGLPDCIDQGKAAVATILKYYQNQPVTV
;
A
#
# COMPACT_ATOMS: atom_id res chain seq x y z
N MET A 1 -0.30 9.27 46.89
CA MET A 1 -1.47 9.07 45.97
C MET A 1 -0.93 8.19 44.85
N ASN A 2 -1.56 7.02 44.58
CA ASN A 2 -1.16 6.26 43.39
C ASN A 2 -1.47 7.13 42.18
N GLU A 3 -0.45 7.58 41.43
CA GLU A 3 -0.67 8.13 40.10
C GLU A 3 -1.44 7.11 39.30
N GLU A 4 -2.60 7.51 38.79
CA GLU A 4 -3.42 6.60 38.00
C GLU A 4 -2.66 6.33 36.70
N LYS A 5 -2.34 5.04 36.45
CA LYS A 5 -1.57 4.58 35.29
C LYS A 5 -2.22 5.07 34.00
N ARG A 6 -1.45 5.70 33.12
CA ARG A 6 -1.94 6.23 31.84
C ARG A 6 -2.24 5.08 30.89
N ARG A 7 -3.37 5.13 30.18
CA ARG A 7 -3.90 4.03 29.36
C ARG A 7 -3.99 4.44 27.90
N VAL A 8 -3.32 3.70 27.06
CA VAL A 8 -3.39 3.87 25.61
C VAL A 8 -4.02 2.63 24.98
N VAL A 9 -5.12 2.82 24.26
CA VAL A 9 -5.80 1.76 23.52
C VAL A 9 -5.54 1.95 22.02
N ILE A 10 -5.01 0.91 21.39
CA ILE A 10 -4.74 0.85 19.94
C ILE A 10 -5.75 -0.11 19.32
N ILE A 11 -6.50 0.35 18.34
CA ILE A 11 -7.59 -0.40 17.71
C ILE A 11 -7.20 -0.76 16.28
N GLY A 12 -7.08 -2.07 16.00
CA GLY A 12 -6.63 -2.64 14.74
C GLY A 12 -5.22 -3.21 14.81
N GLY A 13 -5.09 -4.51 14.59
CA GLY A 13 -3.84 -5.27 14.64
C GLY A 13 -3.11 -5.36 13.29
N GLY A 14 -3.41 -4.46 12.33
CA GLY A 14 -2.63 -4.30 11.10
C GLY A 14 -1.26 -3.70 11.36
N ILE A 15 -0.43 -3.56 10.31
CA ILE A 15 0.95 -3.05 10.46
C ILE A 15 1.02 -1.68 11.12
N THR A 16 0.02 -0.82 10.94
CA THR A 16 -0.06 0.49 11.58
C THR A 16 -0.21 0.37 13.09
N GLY A 17 -1.17 -0.43 13.56
CA GLY A 17 -1.40 -0.63 14.98
C GLY A 17 -0.27 -1.40 15.66
N LEU A 18 0.27 -2.42 14.98
CA LEU A 18 1.45 -3.15 15.45
C LEU A 18 2.66 -2.23 15.64
N SER A 19 2.94 -1.37 14.65
CA SER A 19 4.06 -0.42 14.77
C SER A 19 3.79 0.64 15.83
N ALA A 20 2.55 1.12 15.99
CA ALA A 20 2.20 2.03 17.08
C ALA A 20 2.43 1.36 18.45
N ALA A 21 1.98 0.11 18.63
CA ALA A 21 2.17 -0.63 19.87
C ALA A 21 3.66 -0.85 20.18
N TYR A 22 4.43 -1.30 19.18
CA TYR A 22 5.86 -1.56 19.32
C TYR A 22 6.64 -0.29 19.69
N TYR A 23 6.48 0.79 18.91
CA TYR A 23 7.22 2.02 19.17
C TYR A 23 6.75 2.73 20.44
N LEU A 24 5.49 2.63 20.82
CA LEU A 24 5.03 3.16 22.12
C LEU A 24 5.64 2.38 23.28
N GLN A 25 5.65 1.05 23.22
CA GLN A 25 6.32 0.20 24.23
C GLN A 25 7.81 0.53 24.33
N LYS A 26 8.51 0.64 23.19
CA LYS A 26 9.93 0.99 23.14
C LYS A 26 10.21 2.31 23.85
N GLU A 27 9.47 3.37 23.50
CA GLU A 27 9.61 4.69 24.11
C GLU A 27 9.22 4.70 25.60
N MET A 28 8.19 3.93 25.98
CA MET A 28 7.77 3.75 27.37
C MET A 28 8.90 3.17 28.21
N LEU A 29 9.55 2.12 27.72
CA LEU A 29 10.67 1.47 28.42
C LEU A 29 11.90 2.37 28.49
N GLU A 30 12.29 3.00 27.37
CA GLU A 30 13.46 3.88 27.30
C GLU A 30 13.31 5.11 28.22
N LYS A 31 12.11 5.69 28.31
CA LYS A 31 11.82 6.88 29.11
C LYS A 31 11.24 6.57 30.50
N LYS A 32 11.08 5.29 30.83
CA LYS A 32 10.48 4.84 32.10
C LYS A 32 9.13 5.47 32.42
N LEU A 33 8.24 5.50 31.40
CA LEU A 33 6.90 6.05 31.53
C LEU A 33 5.94 4.97 32.06
N ASP A 34 5.04 5.34 32.99
CA ASP A 34 4.01 4.42 33.47
C ASP A 34 2.77 4.47 32.56
N ILE A 35 2.83 3.70 31.46
CA ILE A 35 1.77 3.61 30.44
C ILE A 35 1.29 2.16 30.34
N GLU A 36 0.01 1.94 30.42
CA GLU A 36 -0.64 0.68 30.07
C GLU A 36 -1.06 0.70 28.61
N ILE A 37 -0.55 -0.25 27.81
CA ILE A 37 -0.84 -0.32 26.38
C ILE A 37 -1.73 -1.53 26.10
N THR A 38 -2.85 -1.32 25.41
CA THR A 38 -3.72 -2.41 24.96
C THR A 38 -3.92 -2.32 23.45
N LEU A 39 -3.62 -3.41 22.73
CA LEU A 39 -3.88 -3.59 21.30
C LEU A 39 -5.07 -4.51 21.10
N ILE A 40 -6.07 -4.06 20.35
CA ILE A 40 -7.32 -4.79 20.08
C ILE A 40 -7.42 -5.11 18.59
N GLU A 41 -7.68 -6.37 18.26
CA GLU A 41 -7.88 -6.85 16.90
C GLU A 41 -9.16 -7.67 16.79
N ALA A 42 -10.00 -7.33 15.81
CA ALA A 42 -11.30 -7.99 15.61
C ALA A 42 -11.15 -9.43 15.08
N SER A 43 -10.12 -9.72 14.32
CA SER A 43 -9.82 -11.06 13.82
C SER A 43 -9.04 -11.89 14.83
N ASN A 44 -8.91 -13.19 14.57
CA ASN A 44 -8.12 -14.11 15.40
C ASN A 44 -6.61 -14.02 15.15
N ARG A 45 -6.15 -13.18 14.21
CA ARG A 45 -4.73 -12.98 13.87
C ARG A 45 -4.37 -11.51 13.74
N LEU A 46 -3.09 -11.19 13.92
CA LEU A 46 -2.52 -9.88 13.62
C LEU A 46 -2.03 -9.81 12.17
N GLY A 47 -1.64 -8.61 11.72
CA GLY A 47 -1.07 -8.35 10.41
C GLY A 47 -2.03 -7.72 9.41
N GLY A 48 -3.33 -7.79 9.66
CA GLY A 48 -4.33 -7.21 8.75
C GLY A 48 -4.22 -7.77 7.33
N LYS A 49 -3.82 -6.93 6.36
CA LYS A 49 -3.63 -7.33 4.94
C LYS A 49 -2.33 -8.10 4.69
N ILE A 50 -1.38 -8.13 5.61
CA ILE A 50 -0.19 -8.97 5.52
C ILE A 50 -0.58 -10.40 5.87
N GLN A 51 -0.36 -11.30 4.94
CA GLN A 51 -0.59 -12.73 5.15
C GLN A 51 0.28 -13.54 4.18
N THR A 52 1.19 -14.34 4.72
CA THR A 52 2.01 -15.30 3.98
C THR A 52 1.52 -16.72 4.23
N VAL A 53 1.44 -17.51 3.18
CA VAL A 53 1.16 -18.98 3.26
C VAL A 53 2.39 -19.74 2.80
N LYS A 54 2.75 -20.78 3.54
CA LYS A 54 3.78 -21.75 3.13
C LYS A 54 3.08 -23.04 2.72
N LYS A 55 3.33 -23.47 1.49
CA LYS A 55 2.73 -24.69 0.93
C LYS A 55 3.70 -25.36 -0.02
N ASP A 56 3.98 -26.63 0.18
CA ASP A 56 4.80 -27.48 -0.72
C ASP A 56 6.15 -26.82 -1.09
N GLY A 57 6.81 -26.18 -0.13
CA GLY A 57 8.08 -25.46 -0.32
C GLY A 57 7.94 -24.05 -0.88
N PHE A 58 6.75 -23.63 -1.28
CA PHE A 58 6.48 -22.25 -1.71
C PHE A 58 6.25 -21.30 -0.54
N THR A 59 6.66 -20.04 -0.70
CA THR A 59 6.30 -18.93 0.17
C THR A 59 5.41 -17.95 -0.61
N ILE A 60 4.14 -17.83 -0.23
CA ILE A 60 3.11 -17.15 -1.03
C ILE A 60 2.52 -16.00 -0.25
N GLU A 61 2.69 -14.79 -0.75
CA GLU A 61 2.04 -13.60 -0.20
C GLU A 61 0.60 -13.51 -0.69
N ARG A 62 -0.34 -13.44 0.23
CA ARG A 62 -1.77 -13.28 -0.10
C ARG A 62 -2.15 -11.80 -0.26
N GLY A 63 -1.50 -10.91 0.50
CA GLY A 63 -1.68 -9.45 0.46
C GLY A 63 -0.51 -8.72 -0.22
N PRO A 64 0.10 -7.69 0.38
CA PRO A 64 1.32 -7.07 -0.17
C PRO A 64 2.46 -8.10 -0.23
N ASP A 65 3.36 -7.95 -1.21
CA ASP A 65 4.51 -8.84 -1.39
C ASP A 65 5.85 -8.17 -1.07
N SER A 66 5.86 -6.85 -0.94
CA SER A 66 7.07 -6.07 -0.82
C SER A 66 6.80 -4.62 -0.43
N PHE A 67 7.87 -3.89 -0.15
CA PHE A 67 7.87 -2.45 0.08
C PHE A 67 9.05 -1.78 -0.62
N LEU A 68 8.97 -0.46 -0.85
CA LEU A 68 10.04 0.30 -1.46
C LEU A 68 11.21 0.47 -0.47
N GLU A 69 12.43 0.02 -0.85
CA GLU A 69 13.64 0.14 -0.04
C GLU A 69 13.95 1.60 0.37
N ARG A 70 13.73 2.56 -0.54
CA ARG A 70 13.96 3.99 -0.27
C ARG A 70 13.06 4.59 0.81
N LYS A 71 11.93 3.93 1.14
CA LYS A 71 11.05 4.28 2.25
C LYS A 71 11.48 3.46 3.46
N VAL A 72 12.34 4.02 4.29
CA VAL A 72 13.14 3.31 5.29
C VAL A 72 12.37 2.63 6.41
N SER A 73 11.13 3.05 6.69
CA SER A 73 10.41 2.68 7.92
C SER A 73 10.13 1.18 8.05
N ALA A 74 9.81 0.49 6.93
CA ALA A 74 9.57 -0.96 6.98
C ALA A 74 10.88 -1.75 7.18
N GLY A 75 11.95 -1.34 6.47
CA GLY A 75 13.28 -1.93 6.67
C GLY A 75 13.81 -1.66 8.08
N GLN A 76 13.55 -0.47 8.64
CA GLN A 76 13.94 -0.14 10.01
C GLN A 76 13.17 -0.96 11.04
N LEU A 77 11.85 -1.10 10.88
CA LEU A 77 11.05 -1.95 11.78
C LEU A 77 11.55 -3.41 11.73
N ALA A 78 11.86 -3.93 10.55
CA ALA A 78 12.43 -5.28 10.42
C ALA A 78 13.78 -5.42 11.15
N LYS A 79 14.64 -4.40 11.10
CA LYS A 79 15.91 -4.37 11.87
C LYS A 79 15.65 -4.30 13.38
N ASP A 80 14.75 -3.43 13.80
CA ASP A 80 14.41 -3.21 15.22
C ASP A 80 13.91 -4.51 15.89
N VAL A 81 13.23 -5.40 15.12
CA VAL A 81 12.74 -6.71 15.61
C VAL A 81 13.65 -7.90 15.22
N GLY A 82 14.93 -7.62 14.85
CA GLY A 82 15.95 -8.65 14.64
C GLY A 82 15.90 -9.37 13.28
N LEU A 83 15.17 -8.84 12.29
CA LEU A 83 15.03 -9.46 10.96
C LEU A 83 15.95 -8.86 9.88
N GLU A 84 16.99 -8.09 10.24
CA GLU A 84 17.89 -7.44 9.28
C GLU A 84 18.48 -8.44 8.26
N SER A 85 18.96 -9.60 8.74
CA SER A 85 19.56 -10.63 7.89
C SER A 85 18.56 -11.34 6.96
N LYS A 86 17.27 -11.15 7.18
CA LYS A 86 16.19 -11.73 6.36
C LYS A 86 15.70 -10.78 5.27
N LEU A 87 16.13 -9.52 5.29
CA LEU A 87 15.79 -8.55 4.23
C LEU A 87 16.47 -8.92 2.92
N THR A 88 15.72 -8.91 1.84
CA THR A 88 16.22 -9.18 0.50
C THR A 88 15.57 -8.27 -0.55
N ASN A 89 16.33 -7.90 -1.58
CA ASN A 89 15.82 -7.11 -2.71
C ASN A 89 15.34 -8.03 -3.82
N ASN A 90 14.42 -7.54 -4.66
CA ASN A 90 13.99 -8.28 -5.82
C ASN A 90 15.15 -8.53 -6.81
N ALA A 91 15.16 -9.72 -7.43
CA ALA A 91 16.26 -10.19 -8.27
C ALA A 91 16.35 -9.49 -9.62
N THR A 92 15.21 -9.08 -10.17
CA THR A 92 15.12 -8.39 -11.48
C THR A 92 14.25 -7.16 -11.37
N GLY A 93 14.50 -6.11 -12.17
CA GLY A 93 13.80 -4.83 -12.12
C GLY A 93 12.98 -4.53 -13.37
N THR A 94 12.97 -5.39 -14.40
CA THR A 94 12.25 -5.15 -15.65
C THR A 94 10.79 -5.57 -15.49
N ALA A 95 9.87 -4.68 -15.79
CA ALA A 95 8.44 -4.96 -15.90
C ALA A 95 7.96 -4.76 -17.34
N HIS A 96 6.83 -5.36 -17.70
CA HIS A 96 6.22 -5.25 -19.01
C HIS A 96 4.83 -4.61 -18.92
N ILE A 97 4.38 -4.06 -20.05
CA ILE A 97 3.02 -3.59 -20.26
C ILE A 97 2.36 -4.52 -21.27
N LEU A 98 1.24 -5.09 -20.91
CA LEU A 98 0.39 -5.80 -21.86
C LEU A 98 -0.53 -4.80 -22.55
N LEU A 99 -0.38 -4.67 -23.86
CA LEU A 99 -1.21 -3.81 -24.70
C LEU A 99 -1.62 -4.57 -25.95
N LYS A 100 -2.92 -4.73 -26.17
CA LYS A 100 -3.51 -5.40 -27.35
C LYS A 100 -2.86 -6.78 -27.63
N GLY A 101 -2.74 -7.61 -26.60
CA GLY A 101 -2.21 -8.98 -26.70
C GLY A 101 -0.70 -9.09 -26.83
N LYS A 102 0.05 -7.99 -26.73
CA LYS A 102 1.52 -8.00 -26.84
C LYS A 102 2.17 -7.43 -25.58
N LEU A 103 3.20 -8.12 -25.08
CA LEU A 103 4.03 -7.66 -23.99
C LEU A 103 5.12 -6.71 -24.51
N TYR A 104 5.12 -5.49 -24.01
CA TYR A 104 6.13 -4.47 -24.28
C TYR A 104 6.98 -4.25 -23.04
N PRO A 105 8.31 -4.28 -23.12
CA PRO A 105 9.14 -3.90 -21.98
C PRO A 105 8.89 -2.43 -21.61
N MET A 106 8.88 -2.13 -20.32
CA MET A 106 8.78 -0.75 -19.85
C MET A 106 9.97 0.05 -20.40
N PRO A 107 9.74 1.25 -20.98
CA PRO A 107 10.82 2.07 -21.54
C PRO A 107 11.90 2.36 -20.49
N GLU A 108 13.15 2.10 -20.84
CA GLU A 108 14.28 2.35 -19.94
C GLU A 108 14.34 3.83 -19.51
N GLY A 109 14.49 4.05 -18.22
CA GLY A 109 14.49 5.40 -17.64
C GLY A 109 13.09 5.99 -17.46
N ALA A 110 12.03 5.23 -17.65
CA ALA A 110 10.71 5.65 -17.20
C ALA A 110 10.65 5.58 -15.66
N VAL A 111 10.31 6.69 -15.02
CA VAL A 111 10.07 6.77 -13.58
C VAL A 111 8.58 6.93 -13.35
N MET A 112 7.93 5.91 -12.82
CA MET A 112 6.47 5.87 -12.65
C MET A 112 5.70 6.20 -13.93
N GLY A 113 6.17 5.70 -15.07
CA GLY A 113 5.60 5.95 -16.39
C GLY A 113 6.04 7.24 -17.09
N ILE A 114 6.77 8.14 -16.41
CA ILE A 114 7.24 9.39 -17.00
C ILE A 114 8.62 9.19 -17.63
N PRO A 115 8.78 9.50 -18.93
CA PRO A 115 10.05 9.31 -19.62
C PRO A 115 11.11 10.30 -19.12
N THR A 116 12.26 9.79 -18.64
CA THR A 116 13.42 10.63 -18.33
C THR A 116 14.52 10.51 -19.39
N LYS A 117 14.45 9.46 -20.24
CA LYS A 117 15.32 9.25 -21.41
C LYS A 117 14.50 9.32 -22.69
N LEU A 118 14.89 10.15 -23.62
CA LEU A 118 14.15 10.35 -24.87
C LEU A 118 14.25 9.15 -25.83
N THR A 119 15.44 8.55 -25.99
CA THR A 119 15.64 7.46 -26.97
C THR A 119 14.73 6.24 -26.69
N PRO A 120 14.68 5.66 -25.50
CA PRO A 120 13.76 4.55 -25.21
C PRO A 120 12.28 4.93 -25.39
N PHE A 121 11.92 6.17 -25.12
CA PHE A 121 10.55 6.66 -25.32
C PHE A 121 10.18 6.77 -26.80
N VAL A 122 11.09 7.25 -27.62
CA VAL A 122 10.88 7.38 -29.08
C VAL A 122 10.82 6.01 -29.78
N THR A 123 11.66 5.06 -29.34
CA THR A 123 11.77 3.73 -29.97
C THR A 123 10.72 2.71 -29.50
N THR A 124 10.07 2.93 -28.35
CA THR A 124 9.03 2.00 -27.86
C THR A 124 7.85 1.89 -28.83
N GLY A 125 7.28 0.70 -28.93
CA GLY A 125 6.03 0.43 -29.64
C GLY A 125 4.75 0.71 -28.85
N LEU A 126 4.86 1.18 -27.58
CA LEU A 126 3.71 1.48 -26.73
C LEU A 126 2.86 2.66 -27.23
N PHE A 127 3.45 3.57 -28.02
CA PHE A 127 2.81 4.80 -28.43
C PHE A 127 2.94 5.02 -29.95
N SER A 128 1.91 5.59 -30.53
CA SER A 128 1.93 6.08 -31.90
C SER A 128 2.89 7.29 -32.07
N PRO A 129 3.32 7.61 -33.29
CA PRO A 129 4.09 8.84 -33.53
C PRO A 129 3.37 10.10 -33.04
N MET A 130 2.04 10.16 -33.18
CA MET A 130 1.21 11.28 -32.72
C MET A 130 1.22 11.37 -31.18
N GLY A 131 1.06 10.23 -30.46
CA GLY A 131 1.14 10.17 -29.01
C GLY A 131 2.50 10.62 -28.47
N LYS A 132 3.59 10.22 -29.15
CA LYS A 132 4.95 10.68 -28.82
C LYS A 132 5.11 12.20 -29.00
N MET A 133 4.61 12.76 -30.09
CA MET A 133 4.63 14.22 -30.31
C MET A 133 3.76 14.94 -29.27
N ARG A 134 2.56 14.41 -28.95
CA ARG A 134 1.69 14.98 -27.91
C ARG A 134 2.39 15.02 -26.55
N ALA A 135 3.07 13.95 -26.16
CA ALA A 135 3.83 13.91 -24.92
C ALA A 135 5.03 14.89 -24.91
N ALA A 136 5.69 15.06 -26.05
CA ALA A 136 6.78 16.03 -26.19
C ALA A 136 6.33 17.49 -25.99
N ALA A 137 5.04 17.80 -26.19
CA ALA A 137 4.49 19.12 -25.89
C ALA A 137 4.65 19.54 -24.42
N ASP A 138 4.83 18.59 -23.48
CA ASP A 138 5.17 18.87 -22.08
C ASP A 138 6.38 19.80 -21.93
N LEU A 139 7.33 19.73 -22.86
CA LEU A 139 8.56 20.54 -22.82
C LEU A 139 8.30 22.04 -22.95
N ILE A 140 7.20 22.42 -23.61
CA ILE A 140 6.88 23.84 -23.92
C ILE A 140 5.61 24.33 -23.16
N MET A 141 4.79 23.43 -22.64
CA MET A 141 3.54 23.80 -21.96
C MET A 141 3.82 24.56 -20.65
N PRO A 142 2.99 25.57 -20.32
CA PRO A 142 3.08 26.24 -19.01
C PRO A 142 2.69 25.30 -17.87
N SER A 143 3.12 25.63 -16.63
CA SER A 143 2.62 24.97 -15.43
C SER A 143 1.16 25.33 -15.16
N SER A 144 0.44 24.49 -14.41
CA SER A 144 -0.98 24.73 -14.05
C SER A 144 -1.23 25.88 -13.10
N GLY A 145 -0.21 26.37 -12.42
CA GLY A 145 -0.17 27.65 -11.69
C GLY A 145 -0.89 27.75 -10.34
N ASN A 146 -2.04 27.11 -10.16
CA ASN A 146 -2.92 27.39 -9.01
C ASN A 146 -2.72 26.49 -7.77
N GLY A 147 -1.94 25.42 -7.87
CA GLY A 147 -1.68 24.53 -6.72
C GLY A 147 -2.90 23.80 -6.15
N GLU A 148 -4.06 23.89 -6.82
CA GLU A 148 -5.28 23.18 -6.42
C GLU A 148 -5.15 21.67 -6.64
N ASP A 149 -5.93 20.91 -5.88
CA ASP A 149 -5.99 19.45 -6.08
C ASP A 149 -6.77 19.12 -7.35
N GLN A 150 -6.31 18.11 -8.05
CA GLN A 150 -6.92 17.60 -9.29
C GLN A 150 -6.72 16.11 -9.39
N SER A 151 -7.44 15.45 -10.30
CA SER A 151 -7.23 14.04 -10.52
C SER A 151 -5.88 13.76 -11.21
N LEU A 152 -5.33 12.57 -10.95
CA LEU A 152 -4.16 12.07 -11.66
C LEU A 152 -4.37 12.08 -13.18
N GLY A 153 -5.55 11.60 -13.63
CA GLY A 153 -5.91 11.54 -15.05
C GLY A 153 -5.89 12.92 -15.68
N SER A 154 -6.57 13.91 -15.11
CA SER A 154 -6.59 15.29 -15.60
C SER A 154 -5.18 15.88 -15.70
N PHE A 155 -4.35 15.67 -14.67
CA PHE A 155 -2.97 16.16 -14.64
C PHE A 155 -2.12 15.55 -15.76
N PHE A 156 -2.10 14.21 -15.84
CA PHE A 156 -1.23 13.53 -16.78
C PHE A 156 -1.72 13.65 -18.23
N ARG A 157 -3.05 13.61 -18.48
CA ARG A 157 -3.61 13.83 -19.83
C ARG A 157 -3.26 15.22 -20.36
N ARG A 158 -3.34 16.24 -19.49
CA ARG A 158 -2.91 17.59 -19.84
C ARG A 158 -1.42 17.65 -20.18
N ARG A 159 -0.56 16.95 -19.43
CA ARG A 159 0.91 16.99 -19.64
C ARG A 159 1.38 16.08 -20.78
N LEU A 160 0.95 14.84 -20.82
CA LEU A 160 1.52 13.79 -21.65
C LEU A 160 0.55 13.23 -22.72
N GLY A 161 -0.74 13.59 -22.65
CA GLY A 161 -1.78 13.13 -23.57
C GLY A 161 -2.36 11.77 -23.17
N ASP A 162 -3.52 11.46 -23.78
CA ASP A 162 -4.34 10.29 -23.42
C ASP A 162 -3.60 8.98 -23.66
N GLU A 163 -2.96 8.82 -24.81
CA GLU A 163 -2.31 7.56 -25.19
C GLU A 163 -1.20 7.14 -24.19
N VAL A 164 -0.40 8.10 -23.71
CA VAL A 164 0.64 7.81 -22.71
C VAL A 164 0.01 7.49 -21.35
N VAL A 165 -1.08 8.16 -21.02
CA VAL A 165 -1.80 7.87 -19.77
C VAL A 165 -2.40 6.48 -19.83
N GLU A 166 -3.16 6.13 -20.84
CA GLU A 166 -3.89 4.87 -20.93
C GLU A 166 -2.99 3.65 -21.10
N ASN A 167 -1.91 3.79 -21.89
CA ASN A 167 -1.04 2.66 -22.21
C ASN A 167 0.08 2.45 -21.17
N LEU A 168 0.44 3.46 -20.35
CA LEU A 168 1.58 3.33 -19.46
C LEU A 168 1.30 3.83 -18.04
N ILE A 169 0.79 5.07 -17.89
CA ILE A 169 0.71 5.69 -16.56
C ILE A 169 -0.42 5.08 -15.74
N GLU A 170 -1.58 4.93 -16.32
CA GLU A 170 -2.76 4.38 -15.67
C GLU A 170 -2.53 2.94 -15.17
N PRO A 171 -2.03 1.98 -15.98
CA PRO A 171 -1.76 0.63 -15.48
C PRO A 171 -0.77 0.59 -14.33
N LEU A 172 0.18 1.52 -14.28
CA LEU A 172 1.20 1.58 -13.22
C LEU A 172 0.69 2.24 -11.94
N LEU A 173 0.04 3.41 -12.06
CA LEU A 173 -0.30 4.24 -10.90
C LEU A 173 -1.64 3.85 -10.29
N SER A 174 -2.65 3.61 -11.13
CA SER A 174 -3.95 3.16 -10.62
C SER A 174 -3.87 1.74 -10.06
N GLY A 175 -2.98 0.89 -10.59
CA GLY A 175 -2.70 -0.45 -10.05
C GLY A 175 -2.29 -0.44 -8.57
N ILE A 176 -1.61 0.62 -8.10
CA ILE A 176 -1.23 0.76 -6.69
C ILE A 176 -2.45 0.92 -5.77
N TYR A 177 -3.50 1.60 -6.26
CA TYR A 177 -4.74 1.85 -5.53
C TYR A 177 -5.91 0.98 -6.01
N ALA A 178 -5.72 0.19 -7.07
CA ALA A 178 -6.79 -0.47 -7.82
C ALA A 178 -7.93 0.50 -8.19
N GLY A 179 -7.58 1.77 -8.42
CA GLY A 179 -8.49 2.91 -8.50
C GLY A 179 -8.73 3.41 -9.91
N ASP A 180 -9.62 4.38 -9.99
CA ASP A 180 -9.89 5.16 -11.19
C ASP A 180 -8.95 6.38 -11.23
N ILE A 181 -8.05 6.44 -12.21
CA ILE A 181 -7.08 7.53 -12.35
C ILE A 181 -7.75 8.91 -12.50
N ASP A 182 -8.98 8.94 -13.03
CA ASP A 182 -9.72 10.18 -13.23
C ASP A 182 -10.45 10.67 -11.96
N LYS A 183 -10.47 9.87 -10.89
CA LYS A 183 -11.01 10.22 -9.57
C LYS A 183 -9.92 10.40 -8.50
N LEU A 184 -8.82 9.66 -8.61
CA LEU A 184 -7.73 9.68 -7.62
C LEU A 184 -7.06 11.07 -7.56
N SER A 185 -6.95 11.62 -6.35
CA SER A 185 -6.29 12.90 -6.07
C SER A 185 -4.79 12.83 -6.34
N LEU A 186 -4.28 13.78 -7.12
CA LEU A 186 -2.86 13.96 -7.33
C LEU A 186 -2.12 14.29 -6.03
N GLN A 187 -2.70 15.18 -5.23
CA GLN A 187 -2.07 15.62 -3.97
C GLN A 187 -2.05 14.54 -2.88
N ALA A 188 -3.07 13.69 -2.83
CA ALA A 188 -3.16 12.64 -1.83
C ALA A 188 -2.31 11.41 -2.19
N THR A 189 -2.06 11.16 -3.47
CA THR A 189 -1.37 9.96 -3.95
C THR A 189 0.07 10.21 -4.38
N PHE A 190 0.30 11.17 -5.29
CA PHE A 190 1.59 11.45 -5.90
C PHE A 190 1.90 12.94 -5.97
N PRO A 191 1.94 13.68 -4.84
CA PRO A 191 2.14 15.14 -4.80
C PRO A 191 3.46 15.59 -5.43
N GLN A 192 4.46 14.72 -5.51
CA GLN A 192 5.76 15.02 -6.11
C GLN A 192 5.68 15.43 -7.58
N PHE A 193 4.67 14.96 -8.33
CA PHE A 193 4.54 15.33 -9.73
C PHE A 193 4.08 16.79 -9.89
N GLN A 194 3.15 17.24 -9.05
CA GLN A 194 2.74 18.64 -9.03
C GLN A 194 3.90 19.56 -8.60
N GLN A 195 4.66 19.15 -7.59
CA GLN A 195 5.84 19.89 -7.12
C GLN A 195 6.91 20.00 -8.22
N VAL A 196 7.14 18.91 -8.97
CA VAL A 196 8.09 18.90 -10.10
C VAL A 196 7.60 19.83 -11.23
N GLU A 197 6.33 19.77 -11.57
CA GLU A 197 5.75 20.66 -12.59
C GLU A 197 5.88 22.14 -12.19
N GLN A 198 5.52 22.47 -10.97
CA GLN A 198 5.61 23.84 -10.44
C GLN A 198 7.05 24.37 -10.47
N LYS A 199 8.02 23.53 -10.07
CA LYS A 199 9.43 23.92 -9.99
C LYS A 199 10.12 24.01 -11.35
N TYR A 200 9.82 23.08 -12.26
CA TYR A 200 10.55 22.92 -13.52
C TYR A 200 9.71 23.24 -14.75
N ARG A 201 8.43 23.58 -14.59
CA ARG A 201 7.45 23.83 -15.65
C ARG A 201 7.09 22.57 -16.47
N SER A 202 8.09 21.71 -16.78
CA SER A 202 7.94 20.47 -17.52
C SER A 202 8.10 19.28 -16.60
N LEU A 203 7.19 18.32 -16.69
CA LEU A 203 7.26 17.07 -15.93
C LEU A 203 8.44 16.21 -16.38
N ILE A 204 8.65 16.09 -17.70
CA ILE A 204 9.77 15.33 -18.29
C ILE A 204 11.12 15.89 -17.85
N LEU A 205 11.33 17.21 -17.99
CA LEU A 205 12.59 17.86 -17.59
C LEU A 205 12.81 17.78 -16.09
N GLY A 206 11.76 18.03 -15.30
CA GLY A 206 11.85 17.99 -13.86
C GLY A 206 12.16 16.60 -13.34
N MET A 207 11.49 15.56 -13.83
CA MET A 207 11.78 14.17 -13.46
C MET A 207 13.18 13.75 -13.85
N LYS A 208 13.71 14.20 -15.02
CA LYS A 208 15.10 13.96 -15.41
C LYS A 208 16.09 14.61 -14.45
N GLN A 209 15.79 15.80 -13.91
CA GLN A 209 16.67 16.52 -12.98
C GLN A 209 16.59 15.98 -11.55
N THR A 210 15.43 15.56 -11.10
CA THR A 210 15.19 15.06 -9.73
C THR A 210 15.53 13.58 -9.56
N THR A 211 15.63 12.81 -10.67
CA THR A 211 16.04 11.41 -10.59
C THR A 211 17.54 11.33 -10.27
N PRO A 212 17.94 10.65 -9.18
CA PRO A 212 19.33 10.51 -8.81
C PRO A 212 20.15 9.88 -9.95
N LYS A 213 21.24 10.55 -10.35
CA LYS A 213 22.20 9.98 -11.31
C LYS A 213 22.96 8.86 -10.62
N ARG A 214 22.95 7.66 -11.19
CA ARG A 214 23.84 6.59 -10.71
C ARG A 214 25.30 7.03 -10.84
N PRO A 215 26.13 6.85 -9.79
CA PRO A 215 27.59 7.03 -9.93
C PRO A 215 28.12 6.10 -11.03
N ALA A 216 28.98 6.62 -11.88
CA ALA A 216 29.52 5.90 -13.04
C ALA A 216 30.26 4.59 -12.69
N ASN A 217 30.77 4.48 -11.45
CA ASN A 217 31.59 3.37 -10.96
C ASN A 217 30.82 2.33 -10.10
N GLN A 218 29.51 2.43 -9.97
CA GLN A 218 28.78 1.35 -9.29
C GLN A 218 28.58 0.18 -10.25
N PRO A 219 28.94 -1.07 -9.82
CA PRO A 219 28.67 -2.25 -10.62
C PRO A 219 27.19 -2.29 -10.96
N LYS A 220 26.86 -2.76 -12.16
CA LYS A 220 25.49 -2.99 -12.61
C LYS A 220 24.84 -4.14 -11.81
N ASN A 221 24.94 -4.11 -10.49
CA ASN A 221 24.19 -5.03 -9.67
C ASN A 221 22.70 -4.72 -9.89
N LYS A 222 22.03 -5.64 -10.52
CA LYS A 222 20.59 -5.61 -10.86
C LYS A 222 19.72 -5.77 -9.60
N LYS A 223 20.09 -5.19 -8.43
CA LYS A 223 19.20 -5.16 -7.29
C LYS A 223 18.01 -4.28 -7.63
N GLY A 224 16.82 -4.84 -7.53
CA GLY A 224 15.59 -4.08 -7.68
C GLY A 224 15.39 -3.11 -6.50
N MET A 225 14.42 -2.22 -6.64
CA MET A 225 14.11 -1.18 -5.65
C MET A 225 13.12 -1.63 -4.56
N PHE A 226 12.63 -2.85 -4.67
CA PHE A 226 11.70 -3.42 -3.69
C PHE A 226 12.43 -4.36 -2.74
N GLN A 227 12.01 -4.35 -1.48
CA GLN A 227 12.46 -5.29 -0.46
C GLN A 227 11.31 -6.14 0.06
N THR A 228 11.65 -7.35 0.47
CA THR A 228 10.80 -8.27 1.22
C THR A 228 11.62 -9.02 2.26
N LEU A 229 10.99 -9.97 2.95
CA LEU A 229 11.65 -10.87 3.90
C LEU A 229 11.70 -12.29 3.32
N THR A 230 12.82 -12.98 3.48
CA THR A 230 12.99 -14.35 2.94
C THR A 230 12.01 -15.36 3.54
N GLY A 231 11.47 -15.09 4.73
CA GLY A 231 10.42 -15.89 5.37
C GLY A 231 8.99 -15.49 4.98
N GLY A 232 8.83 -14.47 4.11
CA GLY A 232 7.57 -13.78 3.82
C GLY A 232 7.29 -12.64 4.79
N LEU A 233 6.40 -11.73 4.40
CA LEU A 233 6.07 -10.53 5.19
C LEU A 233 5.36 -10.86 6.51
N GLN A 234 4.69 -12.02 6.63
CA GLN A 234 4.12 -12.47 7.89
C GLN A 234 5.18 -12.59 8.98
N SER A 235 6.43 -12.93 8.64
CA SER A 235 7.52 -13.00 9.61
C SER A 235 7.81 -11.66 10.30
N LEU A 236 7.53 -10.52 9.64
CA LEU A 236 7.60 -9.19 10.29
C LEU A 236 6.50 -9.03 11.33
N VAL A 237 5.28 -9.46 10.99
CA VAL A 237 4.14 -9.40 11.91
C VAL A 237 4.42 -10.24 13.15
N ASP A 238 4.87 -11.47 12.94
CA ASP A 238 5.17 -12.43 14.01
C ASP A 238 6.28 -11.89 14.94
N ALA A 239 7.37 -11.38 14.37
CA ALA A 239 8.47 -10.82 15.16
C ALA A 239 8.08 -9.55 15.93
N VAL A 240 7.19 -8.71 15.36
CA VAL A 240 6.63 -7.56 16.09
C VAL A 240 5.74 -8.07 17.24
N GLU A 241 4.83 -9.02 16.98
CA GLU A 241 3.96 -9.61 18.02
C GLU A 241 4.78 -10.21 19.16
N ASP A 242 5.82 -11.01 18.85
CA ASP A 242 6.72 -11.61 19.82
C ASP A 242 7.51 -10.57 20.66
N SER A 243 7.66 -9.36 20.13
CA SER A 243 8.35 -8.26 20.82
C SER A 243 7.43 -7.44 21.74
N LEU A 244 6.11 -7.66 21.72
CA LEU A 244 5.12 -6.90 22.50
C LEU A 244 4.97 -7.45 23.93
N ASN A 245 6.05 -7.47 24.72
CA ASN A 245 6.06 -8.07 26.06
C ASN A 245 5.26 -7.28 27.10
N ASP A 246 5.17 -5.95 26.95
CA ASP A 246 4.47 -5.04 27.88
C ASP A 246 3.16 -4.49 27.28
N VAL A 247 2.64 -5.13 26.22
CA VAL A 247 1.39 -4.76 25.56
C VAL A 247 0.34 -5.85 25.79
N LYS A 248 -0.84 -5.46 26.25
CA LYS A 248 -2.00 -6.38 26.35
C LYS A 248 -2.62 -6.56 24.97
N VAL A 249 -2.35 -7.67 24.29
CA VAL A 249 -2.93 -7.98 22.98
C VAL A 249 -4.24 -8.75 23.16
N GLN A 250 -5.34 -8.25 22.57
CA GLN A 250 -6.65 -8.90 22.56
C GLN A 250 -7.05 -9.17 21.11
N LYS A 251 -7.02 -10.43 20.70
CA LYS A 251 -7.47 -10.90 19.35
C LYS A 251 -8.91 -11.45 19.45
N ALA A 252 -9.59 -11.50 18.31
CA ALA A 252 -11.01 -11.93 18.19
C ALA A 252 -11.96 -11.07 19.03
N VAL A 253 -11.66 -9.79 19.21
CA VAL A 253 -12.46 -8.82 19.95
C VAL A 253 -12.62 -7.56 19.11
N LYS A 254 -13.86 -7.21 18.78
CA LYS A 254 -14.18 -5.98 18.05
C LYS A 254 -14.43 -4.85 19.05
N VAL A 255 -14.04 -3.64 18.69
CA VAL A 255 -14.50 -2.42 19.37
C VAL A 255 -15.83 -2.01 18.74
N ASP A 256 -16.84 -1.87 19.58
CA ASP A 256 -18.18 -1.47 19.13
C ASP A 256 -18.37 0.04 19.18
N GLU A 257 -17.91 0.69 20.25
CA GLU A 257 -18.12 2.12 20.44
C GLU A 257 -17.02 2.76 21.31
N ILE A 258 -16.72 4.03 21.04
CA ILE A 258 -15.82 4.87 21.83
C ILE A 258 -16.61 6.07 22.32
N VAL A 259 -16.78 6.17 23.65
CA VAL A 259 -17.54 7.25 24.28
C VAL A 259 -16.61 8.13 25.11
N LYS A 260 -16.64 9.44 24.87
CA LYS A 260 -15.96 10.42 25.70
C LYS A 260 -16.69 10.57 27.04
N LYS A 261 -15.97 10.46 28.13
CA LYS A 261 -16.50 10.65 29.50
C LYS A 261 -16.21 12.05 30.04
N ASP A 262 -14.98 12.49 29.84
CA ASP A 262 -14.56 13.86 30.13
C ASP A 262 -13.48 14.30 29.12
N LYS A 263 -12.78 15.40 29.40
CA LYS A 263 -11.87 16.01 28.42
C LYS A 263 -10.80 15.05 27.87
N TYR A 264 -10.35 14.08 28.66
CA TYR A 264 -9.22 13.21 28.31
C TYR A 264 -9.47 11.73 28.67
N HIS A 265 -10.69 11.34 29.00
CA HIS A 265 -11.01 9.95 29.36
C HIS A 265 -12.09 9.39 28.44
N TYR A 266 -11.82 8.20 27.96
CA TYR A 266 -12.67 7.47 27.03
C TYR A 266 -13.06 6.11 27.59
N HIS A 267 -14.30 5.68 27.32
CA HIS A 267 -14.73 4.32 27.46
C HIS A 267 -14.79 3.66 26.09
N VAL A 268 -14.06 2.56 25.94
CA VAL A 268 -13.99 1.76 24.72
C VAL A 268 -14.76 0.48 24.98
N SER A 269 -15.95 0.37 24.41
CA SER A 269 -16.85 -0.78 24.52
C SER A 269 -16.44 -1.89 23.56
N LEU A 270 -16.36 -3.11 24.05
CA LEU A 270 -15.89 -4.28 23.31
C LEU A 270 -17.02 -5.28 23.06
N SER A 271 -16.99 -5.99 21.94
CA SER A 271 -17.98 -7.00 21.54
C SER A 271 -18.14 -8.18 22.52
N ASN A 272 -17.21 -8.35 23.43
CA ASN A 272 -17.28 -9.35 24.51
C ASN A 272 -17.93 -8.82 25.79
N GLY A 273 -18.58 -7.64 25.74
CA GLY A 273 -19.26 -6.99 26.86
C GLY A 273 -18.35 -6.24 27.85
N LYS A 274 -17.04 -6.25 27.64
CA LYS A 274 -16.10 -5.49 28.49
C LYS A 274 -16.00 -4.04 28.02
N THR A 275 -15.67 -3.14 28.95
CA THR A 275 -15.36 -1.74 28.65
C THR A 275 -13.96 -1.43 29.19
N LEU A 276 -13.10 -0.89 28.31
CA LEU A 276 -11.80 -0.39 28.70
C LEU A 276 -11.88 1.12 28.94
N LYS A 277 -11.10 1.59 29.90
CA LYS A 277 -10.82 3.02 30.07
C LYS A 277 -9.58 3.37 29.27
N ALA A 278 -9.57 4.51 28.60
CA ALA A 278 -8.42 5.00 27.83
C ALA A 278 -8.25 6.51 28.02
N ASP A 279 -7.01 6.95 28.07
CA ASP A 279 -6.63 8.36 28.05
C ASP A 279 -6.26 8.79 26.62
N HIS A 280 -5.72 7.85 25.84
CA HIS A 280 -5.51 8.00 24.42
C HIS A 280 -6.02 6.79 23.64
N VAL A 281 -6.54 7.04 22.42
CA VAL A 281 -7.01 5.99 21.52
C VAL A 281 -6.39 6.20 20.13
N VAL A 282 -5.71 5.18 19.61
CA VAL A 282 -5.18 5.18 18.24
C VAL A 282 -6.05 4.24 17.40
N ILE A 283 -6.78 4.79 16.45
CA ILE A 283 -7.68 4.02 15.57
C ILE A 283 -6.95 3.75 14.26
N THR A 284 -6.69 2.47 13.97
CA THR A 284 -5.97 2.04 12.76
C THR A 284 -6.79 1.13 11.87
N THR A 285 -8.11 1.14 12.07
CA THR A 285 -9.08 0.38 11.30
C THR A 285 -9.41 1.05 9.95
N PRO A 286 -10.05 0.33 9.02
CA PRO A 286 -10.59 0.94 7.81
C PRO A 286 -11.56 2.09 8.13
N HIS A 287 -11.65 3.08 7.25
CA HIS A 287 -12.45 4.30 7.41
C HIS A 287 -13.91 4.03 7.79
N PHE A 288 -14.57 3.09 7.13
CA PHE A 288 -15.96 2.73 7.43
C PHE A 288 -16.13 2.17 8.85
N ALA A 289 -15.19 1.34 9.32
CA ALA A 289 -15.23 0.82 10.69
C ALA A 289 -14.90 1.92 11.72
N THR A 290 -14.03 2.86 11.39
CA THR A 290 -13.71 4.02 12.23
C THR A 290 -14.94 4.87 12.50
N ALA A 291 -15.70 5.22 11.46
CA ALA A 291 -16.92 6.01 11.61
C ALA A 291 -17.99 5.31 12.46
N CYS A 292 -18.15 3.99 12.31
CA CYS A 292 -19.07 3.21 13.12
C CYS A 292 -18.77 3.20 14.62
N MET A 293 -17.49 3.30 15.00
CA MET A 293 -17.07 3.32 16.41
C MET A 293 -17.30 4.69 17.09
N LEU A 294 -17.55 5.73 16.33
CA LEU A 294 -17.73 7.11 16.80
C LEU A 294 -19.08 7.69 16.31
N PRO A 295 -20.23 7.10 16.69
CA PRO A 295 -21.52 7.42 16.09
C PRO A 295 -21.99 8.86 16.37
N HIS A 296 -21.43 9.51 17.38
CA HIS A 296 -21.77 10.90 17.74
C HIS A 296 -20.88 11.95 17.07
N ALA A 297 -19.93 11.52 16.23
CA ALA A 297 -18.99 12.39 15.52
C ALA A 297 -19.46 12.62 14.07
N ASP A 298 -20.52 13.39 13.86
CA ASP A 298 -21.14 13.63 12.55
C ASP A 298 -20.15 14.11 11.48
N TYR A 299 -19.06 14.76 11.90
CA TYR A 299 -17.99 15.22 11.00
C TYR A 299 -17.17 14.05 10.39
N LEU A 300 -17.38 12.82 10.85
CA LEU A 300 -16.80 11.61 10.24
C LEU A 300 -17.65 11.05 9.09
N ALA A 301 -18.85 11.59 8.83
CA ALA A 301 -19.70 11.14 7.73
C ALA A 301 -18.98 11.02 6.38
N PRO A 302 -18.07 11.94 5.98
CA PRO A 302 -17.30 11.77 4.74
C PRO A 302 -16.46 10.49 4.69
N LEU A 303 -16.09 9.88 5.82
CA LEU A 303 -15.41 8.60 5.85
C LEU A 303 -16.33 7.44 5.45
N THR A 304 -17.63 7.53 5.72
CA THR A 304 -18.59 6.49 5.31
C THR A 304 -18.92 6.55 3.82
N GLU A 305 -18.71 7.73 3.21
CA GLU A 305 -18.93 7.97 1.79
C GLU A 305 -17.68 7.67 0.94
N MET A 306 -16.54 7.47 1.58
CA MET A 306 -15.28 7.20 0.89
C MET A 306 -15.28 5.79 0.29
N ASP A 307 -15.12 5.71 -1.03
CA ASP A 307 -15.06 4.44 -1.75
C ASP A 307 -13.85 3.59 -1.32
N ALA A 308 -14.01 2.28 -1.40
CA ALA A 308 -12.93 1.32 -1.25
C ALA A 308 -13.11 0.16 -2.23
N THR A 309 -12.13 -0.02 -3.11
CA THR A 309 -12.17 -1.05 -4.15
C THR A 309 -11.87 -2.44 -3.57
N SER A 310 -12.62 -3.43 -4.06
CA SER A 310 -12.38 -4.85 -3.80
C SER A 310 -11.47 -5.44 -4.87
N VAL A 311 -10.47 -6.21 -4.42
CA VAL A 311 -9.51 -6.88 -5.31
C VAL A 311 -9.30 -8.32 -4.87
N ALA A 312 -8.84 -9.18 -5.78
CA ALA A 312 -8.34 -10.49 -5.41
C ALA A 312 -6.96 -10.74 -6.01
N THR A 313 -6.15 -11.51 -5.27
CA THR A 313 -4.89 -12.06 -5.76
C THR A 313 -5.06 -13.55 -5.98
N VAL A 314 -4.54 -14.05 -7.09
CA VAL A 314 -4.61 -15.45 -7.50
C VAL A 314 -3.20 -15.96 -7.70
N ALA A 315 -2.71 -16.74 -6.75
CA ALA A 315 -1.41 -17.39 -6.84
C ALA A 315 -1.58 -18.79 -7.44
N MET A 316 -0.85 -19.05 -8.49
CA MET A 316 -0.87 -20.34 -9.21
C MET A 316 0.55 -20.89 -9.32
N ALA A 317 0.73 -22.14 -8.92
CA ALA A 317 1.98 -22.87 -9.07
C ALA A 317 1.91 -23.84 -10.26
N PHE A 318 2.99 -23.94 -11.02
CA PHE A 318 3.10 -24.83 -12.15
C PHE A 318 4.46 -25.51 -12.16
N ASP A 319 4.56 -26.61 -12.91
CA ASP A 319 5.85 -27.14 -13.33
C ASP A 319 6.54 -26.16 -14.30
N SER A 320 7.87 -26.12 -14.28
CA SER A 320 8.64 -25.20 -15.15
C SER A 320 8.42 -25.44 -16.64
N SER A 321 8.01 -26.63 -17.03
CA SER A 321 7.66 -26.98 -18.41
C SER A 321 6.39 -26.30 -18.93
N ALA A 322 5.57 -25.72 -18.05
CA ALA A 322 4.35 -25.01 -18.43
C ALA A 322 4.61 -23.72 -19.22
N ILE A 323 5.79 -23.10 -19.07
CA ILE A 323 6.17 -21.88 -19.80
C ILE A 323 7.16 -22.25 -20.91
N LYS A 324 6.71 -22.19 -22.16
CA LYS A 324 7.52 -22.51 -23.34
C LYS A 324 8.51 -21.38 -23.71
N HIS A 325 8.16 -20.13 -23.43
CA HIS A 325 8.95 -18.96 -23.75
C HIS A 325 9.36 -18.21 -22.48
N ASP A 326 10.64 -18.30 -22.15
CA ASP A 326 11.17 -17.61 -20.98
C ASP A 326 11.31 -16.10 -21.25
N ILE A 327 10.44 -15.29 -20.62
CA ILE A 327 10.49 -13.83 -20.69
C ILE A 327 11.19 -13.32 -19.42
N ASP A 328 12.30 -12.60 -19.59
CA ASP A 328 12.99 -11.97 -18.44
C ASP A 328 12.18 -10.80 -17.86
N GLY A 329 12.09 -10.73 -16.55
CA GLY A 329 11.41 -9.63 -15.87
C GLY A 329 10.73 -10.02 -14.56
N THR A 330 9.98 -9.06 -14.00
CA THR A 330 9.24 -9.23 -12.75
C THR A 330 7.76 -9.54 -12.96
N GLY A 331 7.27 -9.38 -14.19
CA GLY A 331 5.86 -9.51 -14.53
C GLY A 331 5.38 -8.40 -15.46
N PHE A 332 4.07 -8.26 -15.54
CA PHE A 332 3.43 -7.25 -16.38
C PHE A 332 2.19 -6.63 -15.70
N VAL A 333 1.85 -5.42 -16.13
CA VAL A 333 0.56 -4.78 -15.87
C VAL A 333 -0.23 -4.68 -17.15
N VAL A 334 -1.55 -4.67 -17.06
CA VAL A 334 -2.46 -4.70 -18.21
C VAL A 334 -3.02 -3.32 -18.47
N SER A 335 -2.83 -2.79 -19.68
CA SER A 335 -3.48 -1.55 -20.12
C SER A 335 -5.00 -1.73 -20.16
N ARG A 336 -5.76 -0.71 -19.76
CA ARG A 336 -7.23 -0.68 -19.86
C ARG A 336 -7.76 -0.86 -21.29
N ASN A 337 -6.94 -0.53 -22.28
CA ASN A 337 -7.26 -0.74 -23.70
C ASN A 337 -7.06 -2.20 -24.17
N SER A 338 -6.98 -3.13 -23.24
CA SER A 338 -6.81 -4.56 -23.48
C SER A 338 -8.00 -5.33 -22.89
N ASP A 339 -8.47 -6.33 -23.64
CA ASP A 339 -9.62 -7.16 -23.26
C ASP A 339 -9.17 -8.35 -22.40
N TYR A 340 -8.80 -8.04 -21.15
CA TYR A 340 -8.39 -9.02 -20.13
C TYR A 340 -8.98 -8.68 -18.78
N THR A 341 -9.33 -9.72 -18.01
CA THR A 341 -9.85 -9.56 -16.64
C THR A 341 -8.73 -9.35 -15.62
N ILE A 342 -7.56 -9.98 -15.84
CA ILE A 342 -6.41 -9.73 -14.99
C ILE A 342 -5.90 -8.30 -15.20
N THR A 343 -5.55 -7.63 -14.09
CA THR A 343 -5.00 -6.26 -14.12
C THR A 343 -3.48 -6.25 -14.09
N ALA A 344 -2.88 -7.31 -13.58
CA ALA A 344 -1.44 -7.52 -13.54
C ALA A 344 -1.11 -8.99 -13.28
N CYS A 345 0.13 -9.39 -13.62
CA CYS A 345 0.71 -10.67 -13.23
C CYS A 345 2.16 -10.48 -12.79
N THR A 346 2.48 -10.94 -11.60
CA THR A 346 3.87 -11.01 -11.10
C THR A 346 4.43 -12.39 -11.37
N TRP A 347 5.59 -12.45 -11.99
CA TRP A 347 6.40 -13.69 -12.10
C TRP A 347 7.18 -13.86 -10.82
N THR A 348 6.52 -14.39 -9.79
CA THR A 348 7.02 -14.42 -8.41
C THR A 348 8.32 -15.19 -8.30
N HIS A 349 8.44 -16.33 -8.99
CA HIS A 349 9.66 -17.15 -9.05
C HIS A 349 10.88 -16.38 -9.61
N LYS A 350 10.66 -15.37 -10.46
CA LYS A 350 11.74 -14.52 -11.00
C LYS A 350 11.99 -13.28 -10.13
N LYS A 351 10.93 -12.66 -9.65
CA LYS A 351 11.01 -11.49 -8.78
C LYS A 351 11.62 -11.86 -7.43
N TRP A 352 11.21 -13.00 -6.87
CA TRP A 352 11.60 -13.51 -5.56
C TRP A 352 12.02 -14.99 -5.66
N PRO A 353 13.21 -15.32 -6.19
CA PRO A 353 13.59 -16.74 -6.43
C PRO A 353 13.51 -17.64 -5.20
N HIS A 354 13.78 -17.10 -4.01
CA HIS A 354 13.72 -17.83 -2.74
C HIS A 354 12.31 -18.30 -2.34
N THR A 355 11.26 -17.85 -3.04
CA THR A 355 9.86 -18.17 -2.71
C THR A 355 9.33 -19.41 -3.40
N THR A 356 10.10 -19.96 -4.35
CA THR A 356 9.64 -21.01 -5.26
C THR A 356 10.68 -22.14 -5.33
N PRO A 357 10.29 -23.40 -5.17
CA PRO A 357 11.19 -24.55 -5.32
C PRO A 357 11.77 -24.64 -6.73
N ASP A 358 12.96 -25.26 -6.84
CA ASP A 358 13.60 -25.54 -8.12
C ASP A 358 12.68 -26.38 -9.03
N GLY A 359 12.66 -26.07 -10.32
CA GLY A 359 11.82 -26.74 -11.31
C GLY A 359 10.34 -26.33 -11.27
N LYS A 360 9.97 -25.37 -10.43
CA LYS A 360 8.60 -24.86 -10.31
C LYS A 360 8.51 -23.38 -10.69
N ILE A 361 7.29 -22.96 -10.98
CA ILE A 361 6.91 -21.58 -11.32
C ILE A 361 5.82 -21.14 -10.38
N LEU A 362 5.91 -19.90 -9.90
CA LEU A 362 4.87 -19.23 -9.15
C LEU A 362 4.47 -17.94 -9.87
N LEU A 363 3.23 -17.90 -10.35
CA LEU A 363 2.59 -16.71 -10.92
C LEU A 363 1.59 -16.16 -9.91
N ARG A 364 1.53 -14.84 -9.81
CA ARG A 364 0.57 -14.15 -8.96
C ARG A 364 -0.16 -13.10 -9.77
N CYS A 365 -1.41 -13.42 -10.12
CA CYS A 365 -2.30 -12.55 -10.88
C CYS A 365 -3.16 -11.70 -9.95
N TYR A 366 -3.64 -10.59 -10.48
CA TYR A 366 -4.51 -9.66 -9.77
C TYR A 366 -5.78 -9.44 -10.59
N VAL A 367 -6.93 -9.47 -9.92
CA VAL A 367 -8.23 -9.19 -10.52
C VAL A 367 -9.00 -8.22 -9.64
N GLY A 368 -9.92 -7.47 -10.25
CA GLY A 368 -10.68 -6.42 -9.58
C GLY A 368 -9.95 -5.08 -9.62
N ARG A 369 -10.69 -4.07 -10.01
CA ARG A 369 -10.33 -2.64 -9.99
C ARG A 369 -11.61 -1.82 -9.94
N ALA A 370 -11.52 -0.53 -9.68
CA ALA A 370 -12.67 0.37 -9.63
C ALA A 370 -13.54 0.25 -10.89
N GLY A 371 -14.82 -0.12 -10.69
CA GLY A 371 -15.79 -0.38 -11.75
C GLY A 371 -15.81 -1.80 -12.31
N GLU A 372 -14.86 -2.67 -11.92
CA GLU A 372 -14.77 -4.07 -12.37
C GLU A 372 -14.59 -5.05 -11.21
N GLU A 373 -15.30 -4.82 -10.09
CA GLU A 373 -15.14 -5.57 -8.84
C GLU A 373 -15.99 -6.84 -8.80
N ALA A 374 -16.95 -7.01 -9.73
CA ALA A 374 -17.87 -8.15 -9.77
C ALA A 374 -17.14 -9.51 -9.80
N ILE A 375 -15.97 -9.58 -10.42
CA ILE A 375 -15.12 -10.77 -10.47
C ILE A 375 -14.71 -11.25 -9.07
N VAL A 376 -14.56 -10.35 -8.09
CA VAL A 376 -14.12 -10.69 -6.74
C VAL A 376 -15.19 -11.46 -5.95
N GLU A 377 -16.46 -11.33 -6.35
CA GLU A 377 -17.57 -12.03 -5.74
C GLU A 377 -17.79 -13.44 -6.28
N GLN A 378 -17.16 -13.81 -7.39
CA GLN A 378 -17.27 -15.14 -7.99
C GLN A 378 -16.60 -16.21 -7.12
N SER A 379 -16.89 -17.48 -7.37
CA SER A 379 -16.26 -18.61 -6.70
C SER A 379 -14.77 -18.70 -7.01
N ASP A 380 -14.01 -19.44 -6.20
CA ASP A 380 -12.58 -19.65 -6.43
C ASP A 380 -12.32 -20.33 -7.77
N GLU A 381 -13.18 -21.26 -8.18
CA GLU A 381 -13.04 -21.97 -9.45
C GLU A 381 -13.32 -21.08 -10.66
N GLU A 382 -14.34 -20.22 -10.60
CA GLU A 382 -14.64 -19.25 -11.65
C GLU A 382 -13.50 -18.24 -11.81
N ILE A 383 -12.98 -17.71 -10.69
CA ILE A 383 -11.82 -16.78 -10.72
C ILE A 383 -10.59 -17.50 -11.29
N LYS A 384 -10.33 -18.73 -10.86
CA LYS A 384 -9.22 -19.56 -11.38
C LYS A 384 -9.33 -19.71 -12.89
N GLN A 385 -10.52 -20.09 -13.39
CA GLN A 385 -10.73 -20.32 -14.82
C GLN A 385 -10.49 -19.05 -15.65
N VAL A 386 -11.05 -17.91 -15.22
CA VAL A 386 -10.84 -16.62 -15.89
C VAL A 386 -9.37 -16.24 -15.96
N VAL A 387 -8.63 -16.44 -14.87
CA VAL A 387 -7.19 -16.13 -14.83
C VAL A 387 -6.40 -17.10 -15.72
N LEU A 388 -6.74 -18.38 -15.76
CA LEU A 388 -6.09 -19.36 -16.66
C LEU A 388 -6.34 -19.01 -18.14
N ASP A 389 -7.57 -18.63 -18.49
CA ASP A 389 -7.92 -18.22 -19.86
C ASP A 389 -7.11 -17.02 -20.30
N ASP A 390 -6.92 -16.05 -19.44
CA ASP A 390 -6.11 -14.87 -19.72
C ASP A 390 -4.61 -15.22 -19.81
N LEU A 391 -4.08 -16.05 -18.89
CA LEU A 391 -2.69 -16.53 -18.95
C LEU A 391 -2.41 -17.36 -20.21
N ASN A 392 -3.38 -18.17 -20.64
CA ASN A 392 -3.29 -18.91 -21.90
C ASN A 392 -3.13 -17.95 -23.08
N LYS A 393 -4.00 -16.95 -23.19
CA LYS A 393 -3.95 -15.95 -24.28
C LYS A 393 -2.64 -15.14 -24.28
N ILE A 394 -2.09 -14.82 -23.10
CA ILE A 394 -0.92 -13.93 -22.95
C ILE A 394 0.40 -14.67 -23.03
N MET A 395 0.49 -15.85 -22.40
CA MET A 395 1.74 -16.59 -22.15
C MET A 395 1.75 -17.99 -22.72
N ASP A 396 0.71 -18.42 -23.44
CA ASP A 396 0.55 -19.78 -23.99
C ASP A 396 0.66 -20.88 -22.90
N ILE A 397 0.09 -20.62 -21.71
CA ILE A 397 0.05 -21.58 -20.61
C ILE A 397 -1.23 -22.39 -20.71
N HIS A 398 -1.10 -23.67 -21.07
CA HIS A 398 -2.23 -24.61 -21.18
C HIS A 398 -2.26 -25.64 -20.05
N ALA A 399 -1.23 -25.66 -19.19
CA ALA A 399 -1.12 -26.59 -18.09
C ALA A 399 -2.09 -26.23 -16.95
N GLU A 400 -2.65 -27.26 -16.30
CA GLU A 400 -3.32 -27.06 -15.02
C GLU A 400 -2.30 -26.70 -13.94
N PRO A 401 -2.62 -25.76 -13.01
CA PRO A 401 -1.73 -25.46 -11.91
C PRO A 401 -1.70 -26.62 -10.89
N ASP A 402 -0.53 -26.88 -10.29
CA ASP A 402 -0.39 -27.82 -9.17
C ASP A 402 -1.32 -27.45 -8.02
N PHE A 403 -1.49 -26.16 -7.79
CA PHE A 403 -2.48 -25.59 -6.90
C PHE A 403 -2.78 -24.12 -7.25
N THR A 404 -3.96 -23.67 -6.79
CA THR A 404 -4.37 -22.26 -6.85
C THR A 404 -4.75 -21.76 -5.45
N ILE A 405 -4.37 -20.53 -5.13
CA ILE A 405 -4.79 -19.83 -3.90
C ILE A 405 -5.42 -18.50 -4.29
N VAL A 406 -6.74 -18.41 -4.12
CA VAL A 406 -7.48 -17.16 -4.28
C VAL A 406 -7.54 -16.43 -2.95
N SER A 407 -7.24 -15.15 -2.96
CA SER A 407 -7.29 -14.29 -1.75
C SER A 407 -8.07 -13.03 -2.05
N ARG A 408 -9.26 -12.92 -1.47
CA ARG A 408 -10.15 -11.77 -1.64
C ARG A 408 -9.89 -10.71 -0.59
N TRP A 409 -9.81 -9.48 -1.04
CA TRP A 409 -9.61 -8.29 -0.23
C TRP A 409 -10.77 -7.33 -0.50
N LYS A 410 -11.91 -7.60 0.13
CA LYS A 410 -13.13 -6.81 -0.05
C LYS A 410 -12.98 -5.45 0.61
N GLN A 411 -13.34 -4.40 -0.12
CA GLN A 411 -13.23 -3.00 0.34
C GLN A 411 -11.87 -2.67 0.97
N ALA A 412 -10.80 -3.25 0.42
CA ALA A 412 -9.48 -3.18 1.04
C ALA A 412 -8.58 -2.07 0.48
N MET A 413 -8.95 -1.50 -0.68
CA MET A 413 -8.18 -0.47 -1.36
C MET A 413 -8.91 0.88 -1.26
N PRO A 414 -8.63 1.70 -0.23
CA PRO A 414 -9.29 3.00 -0.05
C PRO A 414 -8.97 3.94 -1.20
N GLN A 415 -9.99 4.67 -1.68
CA GLN A 415 -9.89 5.55 -2.83
C GLN A 415 -9.72 7.01 -2.36
N TYR A 416 -8.53 7.55 -2.54
CA TYR A 416 -8.25 8.95 -2.20
C TYR A 416 -8.70 9.86 -3.33
N ALA A 417 -9.98 10.23 -3.34
CA ALA A 417 -10.55 11.12 -4.34
C ALA A 417 -10.00 12.56 -4.22
N VAL A 418 -10.22 13.37 -5.26
CA VAL A 418 -9.90 14.81 -5.23
C VAL A 418 -10.55 15.45 -4.00
N GLY A 419 -9.76 16.22 -3.26
CA GLY A 419 -10.18 16.83 -2.00
C GLY A 419 -9.90 16.00 -0.73
N HIS A 420 -9.41 14.75 -0.85
CA HIS A 420 -9.13 13.86 0.28
C HIS A 420 -8.27 14.52 1.38
N LYS A 421 -7.19 15.21 1.03
CA LYS A 421 -6.36 15.92 2.02
C LYS A 421 -7.09 17.04 2.74
N LYS A 422 -8.00 17.73 2.06
CA LYS A 422 -8.83 18.79 2.67
C LYS A 422 -9.79 18.17 3.67
N MET A 423 -10.50 17.12 3.24
CA MET A 423 -11.41 16.35 4.10
C MET A 423 -10.69 15.85 5.37
N LEU A 424 -9.51 15.24 5.24
CA LEU A 424 -8.76 14.76 6.42
C LEU A 424 -8.32 15.88 7.36
N ARG A 425 -7.90 17.04 6.84
CA ARG A 425 -7.56 18.19 7.69
C ARG A 425 -8.77 18.69 8.49
N GLU A 426 -9.95 18.75 7.88
CA GLU A 426 -11.19 19.15 8.53
C GLU A 426 -11.61 18.13 9.60
N ILE A 427 -11.57 16.84 9.28
CA ILE A 427 -11.85 15.76 10.23
C ILE A 427 -10.87 15.80 11.40
N ASN A 428 -9.57 15.82 11.16
CA ASN A 428 -8.56 15.80 12.21
C ASN A 428 -8.63 17.08 13.09
N GLY A 429 -8.93 18.22 12.49
CA GLY A 429 -9.12 19.48 13.24
C GLY A 429 -10.31 19.39 14.18
N ARG A 430 -11.46 18.88 13.72
CA ARG A 430 -12.66 18.71 14.55
C ARG A 430 -12.46 17.60 15.60
N LEU A 431 -11.84 16.47 15.20
CA LEU A 431 -11.54 15.38 16.12
C LEU A 431 -10.62 15.84 17.27
N ALA A 432 -9.58 16.62 16.97
CA ALA A 432 -8.67 17.14 18.00
C ALA A 432 -9.36 18.11 18.96
N ALA A 433 -10.37 18.88 18.52
CA ALA A 433 -11.14 19.79 19.35
C ALA A 433 -12.19 19.04 20.19
N ASP A 434 -12.89 18.11 19.57
CA ASP A 434 -14.01 17.39 20.18
C ASP A 434 -13.54 16.19 21.04
N MET A 435 -12.60 15.41 20.53
CA MET A 435 -12.08 14.19 21.18
C MET A 435 -10.54 14.24 21.30
N PRO A 436 -9.97 15.15 22.11
CA PRO A 436 -8.52 15.28 22.28
C PRO A 436 -7.93 13.99 22.86
N GLY A 437 -6.93 13.42 22.19
CA GLY A 437 -6.34 12.13 22.55
C GLY A 437 -6.82 10.95 21.70
N VAL A 438 -7.74 11.19 20.74
CA VAL A 438 -8.11 10.21 19.72
C VAL A 438 -7.37 10.54 18.41
N TYR A 439 -6.73 9.53 17.81
CA TYR A 439 -5.89 9.68 16.61
C TYR A 439 -6.31 8.67 15.54
N LEU A 440 -6.37 9.12 14.29
CA LEU A 440 -6.60 8.27 13.12
C LEU A 440 -5.27 7.98 12.42
N ALA A 441 -5.02 6.73 12.09
CA ALA A 441 -3.82 6.30 11.36
C ALA A 441 -4.11 5.06 10.50
N GLY A 442 -3.37 4.88 9.41
CA GLY A 442 -3.46 3.70 8.57
C GLY A 442 -3.80 3.97 7.12
N SER A 443 -3.94 2.88 6.36
CA SER A 443 -4.09 2.93 4.90
C SER A 443 -5.35 3.65 4.40
N SER A 444 -6.30 3.94 5.24
CA SER A 444 -7.49 4.72 4.87
C SER A 444 -7.26 6.23 4.89
N PHE A 445 -6.14 6.70 5.43
CA PHE A 445 -5.92 8.13 5.69
C PHE A 445 -4.75 8.70 4.86
N GLU A 446 -3.49 8.34 5.15
CA GLU A 446 -2.32 8.98 4.55
C GLU A 446 -1.32 7.97 3.96
N GLY A 447 -1.69 7.34 2.82
CA GLY A 447 -0.83 6.40 2.10
C GLY A 447 -1.07 4.93 2.44
N VAL A 448 -1.15 4.14 1.38
CA VAL A 448 -1.50 2.70 1.44
C VAL A 448 -0.27 1.79 1.58
N GLY A 449 0.94 2.29 1.37
CA GLY A 449 2.17 1.50 1.44
C GLY A 449 2.51 1.09 2.88
N LEU A 450 3.16 -0.09 3.04
CA LEU A 450 3.57 -0.56 4.36
C LEU A 450 4.43 0.46 5.12
N PRO A 451 5.45 1.10 4.50
CA PRO A 451 6.20 2.15 5.19
C PRO A 451 5.36 3.35 5.60
N ASP A 452 4.40 3.77 4.76
CA ASP A 452 3.51 4.90 5.07
C ASP A 452 2.60 4.59 6.27
N CYS A 453 2.11 3.35 6.34
CA CYS A 453 1.31 2.86 7.47
C CYS A 453 2.13 2.81 8.78
N ILE A 454 3.40 2.37 8.71
CA ILE A 454 4.31 2.37 9.86
C ILE A 454 4.59 3.80 10.33
N ASP A 455 4.86 4.72 9.40
CA ASP A 455 5.13 6.12 9.72
C ASP A 455 3.94 6.80 10.40
N GLN A 456 2.71 6.50 9.98
CA GLN A 456 1.50 7.01 10.63
C GLN A 456 1.37 6.46 12.06
N GLY A 457 1.64 5.17 12.29
CA GLY A 457 1.69 4.59 13.64
C GLY A 457 2.70 5.30 14.54
N LYS A 458 3.92 5.54 14.03
CA LYS A 458 4.96 6.30 14.73
C LYS A 458 4.55 7.74 15.01
N ALA A 459 3.89 8.40 14.07
CA ALA A 459 3.43 9.78 14.25
C ALA A 459 2.37 9.92 15.35
N ALA A 460 1.44 8.96 15.44
CA ALA A 460 0.48 8.89 16.54
C ALA A 460 1.18 8.75 17.89
N VAL A 461 2.17 7.83 17.99
CA VAL A 461 2.99 7.66 19.20
C VAL A 461 3.72 8.95 19.56
N ALA A 462 4.39 9.60 18.61
CA ALA A 462 5.10 10.85 18.85
C ALA A 462 4.17 11.95 19.39
N THR A 463 2.92 11.99 18.93
CA THR A 463 1.92 12.95 19.41
C THR A 463 1.50 12.64 20.86
N ILE A 464 1.27 11.37 21.18
CA ILE A 464 0.97 10.91 22.55
C ILE A 464 2.11 11.30 23.51
N LEU A 465 3.35 11.02 23.12
CA LEU A 465 4.52 11.30 23.97
C LEU A 465 4.72 12.81 24.21
N LYS A 466 4.50 13.65 23.19
CA LYS A 466 4.54 15.12 23.35
C LYS A 466 3.49 15.60 24.36
N TYR A 467 2.31 15.02 24.34
CA TYR A 467 1.27 15.35 25.33
C TYR A 467 1.76 15.08 26.75
N TYR A 468 2.40 13.92 27.00
CA TYR A 468 2.91 13.57 28.31
C TYR A 468 4.12 14.39 28.78
N GLN A 469 4.96 14.85 27.85
CA GLN A 469 6.11 15.72 28.17
C GLN A 469 5.69 17.15 28.54
N ASN A 470 4.57 17.63 28.02
CA ASN A 470 4.07 18.99 28.25
C ASN A 470 3.14 19.10 29.45
N GLN A 471 2.80 18.00 30.12
CA GLN A 471 2.11 18.07 31.40
C GLN A 471 3.16 18.30 32.52
N PRO A 472 3.02 19.34 33.36
CA PRO A 472 3.90 19.50 34.50
C PRO A 472 3.77 18.25 35.36
N VAL A 473 4.92 17.69 35.74
CA VAL A 473 4.98 16.69 36.81
C VAL A 473 4.37 17.35 38.04
N THR A 474 3.15 16.99 38.37
CA THR A 474 2.55 17.39 39.64
C THR A 474 3.33 16.62 40.71
N VAL A 475 4.33 17.30 41.28
CA VAL A 475 5.12 16.87 42.42
C VAL A 475 4.23 16.80 43.66
#